data_60a1003c60a7a664c9ac623d143c8c01
#
_entry.id   60a1003c60a7a664c9ac623d143c8c01
#
_cell.length_a   1.000
_cell.length_b   1.000
_cell.length_c   1.000
_cell.angle_alpha   90.00
_cell.angle_beta   90.00
_cell.angle_gamma   90.00
#
_symmetry.space_group_name_H-M   'P 1'
#
loop_
_entity.id
_entity.type
_entity.pdbx_description
1 polymer ?
#
loop_
_entity_poly.entity_id
_entity_poly.type
_entity_poly.pdbx_seq_one_letter_code
_entity_poly.pdbx_strand_id
1 'polypeptide(L)'
;MKFSRVFLTAVISTCSLVAVSQPVHAVAEPTFVVDPNLTATDQTNATQIRTAITKAATEYGYTGFTAVIYAPTSAGATWAYNEVSNISCSLGSAASMLSGTAAADPFLGRCMVFKAVAISYPNVAKDTESVAHHEMFHLAQASRGGLRAMGAHFDDMRWMYEGTAEVAGYQPQITDKKHTQDELIALMRVDAVKTSSSLTQVSNAWVDESILLVSDARYRTNAMYARSYLAAYYLTTISTKDKVMNNYFAEAGRVGDHVAAFSTTFGMTVSEYDAKFTAWLNAWTAPTTTTTSTTTTSTTTTTSTTVAPKLAPTVSTKKAATLKAVAVFGKMTVPSGATVTAVVASSAKAICRVIGATVKGIKKGTCRVAITVKTKTGAKTTRTVAVPVVA
;
A
#
# COMPACT_ATOMS: atom_id res chain seq x y z
N MET A 1 19.84 -69.07 -34.38
CA MET A 1 19.67 -67.63 -34.09
C MET A 1 20.48 -67.28 -32.85
N LYS A 2 21.59 -66.54 -32.99
CA LYS A 2 22.48 -66.17 -31.92
C LYS A 2 22.06 -64.75 -31.40
N PHE A 3 21.66 -64.67 -30.16
CA PHE A 3 21.43 -63.36 -29.48
C PHE A 3 22.75 -62.84 -28.92
N SER A 4 23.21 -61.71 -29.50
CA SER A 4 24.34 -60.93 -28.96
C SER A 4 23.87 -60.01 -27.86
N ARG A 5 24.39 -60.21 -26.67
CA ARG A 5 24.18 -59.26 -25.52
C ARG A 5 25.20 -58.13 -25.66
N VAL A 6 24.69 -56.93 -25.86
CA VAL A 6 25.48 -55.68 -25.76
C VAL A 6 25.47 -55.23 -24.33
N PHE A 7 26.63 -55.25 -23.69
CA PHE A 7 26.84 -54.62 -22.37
C PHE A 7 26.99 -53.11 -22.56
N LEU A 8 26.04 -52.35 -21.97
CA LEU A 8 26.13 -50.92 -21.92
C LEU A 8 26.85 -50.55 -20.59
N THR A 9 28.12 -50.13 -20.71
CA THR A 9 28.90 -49.66 -19.57
C THR A 9 28.51 -48.20 -19.31
N ALA A 10 27.79 -47.97 -18.21
CA ALA A 10 27.48 -46.60 -17.75
C ALA A 10 28.73 -45.97 -17.07
N VAL A 11 29.29 -44.98 -17.74
CA VAL A 11 30.33 -44.11 -17.15
C VAL A 11 29.63 -43.08 -16.24
N ILE A 12 29.70 -43.30 -14.96
CA ILE A 12 29.26 -42.31 -13.95
C ILE A 12 30.36 -41.25 -13.86
N SER A 13 30.16 -40.12 -14.54
CA SER A 13 31.00 -38.93 -14.38
C SER A 13 30.58 -38.21 -13.08
N THR A 14 31.39 -38.36 -12.07
CA THR A 14 31.26 -37.58 -10.82
C THR A 14 31.70 -36.13 -11.09
N CYS A 15 30.73 -35.27 -11.45
CA CYS A 15 30.93 -33.83 -11.40
C CYS A 15 31.06 -33.40 -9.93
N SER A 16 32.29 -33.21 -9.46
CA SER A 16 32.55 -32.48 -8.21
C SER A 16 32.08 -31.05 -8.37
N LEU A 17 30.92 -30.71 -7.77
CA LEU A 17 30.49 -29.33 -7.57
C LEU A 17 31.48 -28.64 -6.64
N VAL A 18 32.49 -27.98 -7.20
CA VAL A 18 33.27 -26.98 -6.49
C VAL A 18 32.30 -25.82 -6.23
N ALA A 19 31.79 -25.71 -5.02
CA ALA A 19 31.10 -24.52 -4.55
C ALA A 19 32.10 -23.37 -4.57
N VAL A 20 32.14 -22.63 -5.68
CA VAL A 20 32.82 -21.34 -5.73
C VAL A 20 31.98 -20.43 -4.84
N SER A 21 32.44 -20.22 -3.59
CA SER A 21 31.92 -19.15 -2.75
C SER A 21 32.17 -17.84 -3.48
N GLN A 22 31.13 -17.29 -4.08
CA GLN A 22 31.21 -15.94 -4.63
C GLN A 22 31.62 -15.02 -3.46
N PRO A 23 32.61 -14.13 -3.64
CA PRO A 23 32.92 -13.15 -2.63
C PRO A 23 31.63 -12.37 -2.35
N VAL A 24 31.25 -12.29 -1.08
CA VAL A 24 30.19 -11.40 -0.63
C VAL A 24 30.66 -10.00 -1.00
N HIS A 25 30.25 -9.51 -2.16
CA HIS A 25 30.48 -8.12 -2.51
C HIS A 25 29.84 -7.30 -1.40
N ALA A 26 30.63 -6.45 -0.75
CA ALA A 26 30.11 -5.49 0.19
C ALA A 26 28.99 -4.74 -0.53
N VAL A 27 27.78 -4.89 -0.02
CA VAL A 27 26.58 -4.27 -0.59
C VAL A 27 26.80 -2.76 -0.49
N ALA A 28 26.96 -2.07 -1.62
CA ALA A 28 27.16 -0.63 -1.61
C ALA A 28 25.93 0.02 -0.98
N GLU A 29 26.13 0.77 0.09
CA GLU A 29 25.05 1.53 0.76
C GLU A 29 24.36 2.48 -0.24
N PRO A 30 23.04 2.75 -0.08
CA PRO A 30 22.38 3.80 -0.85
C PRO A 30 23.07 5.14 -0.63
N THR A 31 23.28 5.91 -1.70
CA THR A 31 23.73 7.28 -1.59
C THR A 31 22.56 8.19 -1.23
N PHE A 32 22.70 8.98 -0.16
CA PHE A 32 21.66 9.94 0.24
C PHE A 32 22.09 11.36 -0.07
N VAL A 33 21.29 12.06 -0.86
CA VAL A 33 21.40 13.51 -1.13
C VAL A 33 20.24 14.19 -0.43
N VAL A 34 20.54 15.06 0.54
CA VAL A 34 19.54 15.68 1.42
C VAL A 34 19.56 17.18 1.22
N ASP A 35 18.40 17.79 1.03
CA ASP A 35 18.22 19.23 0.87
C ASP A 35 18.85 19.97 2.08
N PRO A 36 19.81 20.87 1.88
CA PRO A 36 20.44 21.60 2.97
C PRO A 36 19.49 22.57 3.71
N ASN A 37 18.32 22.86 3.13
CA ASN A 37 17.35 23.79 3.67
C ASN A 37 16.21 23.14 4.48
N LEU A 38 16.39 21.88 4.90
CA LEU A 38 15.40 21.20 5.74
C LEU A 38 15.26 21.88 7.10
N THR A 39 14.01 22.13 7.53
CA THR A 39 13.72 22.53 8.91
C THR A 39 14.06 21.39 9.90
N ALA A 40 14.10 21.66 11.19
CA ALA A 40 14.36 20.63 12.21
C ALA A 40 13.32 19.48 12.15
N THR A 41 12.05 19.79 11.86
CA THR A 41 11.00 18.79 11.68
C THR A 41 11.25 17.97 10.43
N ASP A 42 11.62 18.60 9.31
CA ASP A 42 11.92 17.90 8.06
C ASP A 42 13.16 17.01 8.19
N GLN A 43 14.17 17.42 8.94
CA GLN A 43 15.35 16.60 9.25
C GLN A 43 14.99 15.34 10.04
N THR A 44 14.05 15.43 10.97
CA THR A 44 13.51 14.26 11.69
C THR A 44 12.82 13.29 10.73
N ASN A 45 11.96 13.81 9.85
CA ASN A 45 11.29 12.99 8.83
C ASN A 45 12.31 12.38 7.84
N ALA A 46 13.29 13.15 7.39
CA ALA A 46 14.37 12.68 6.52
C ALA A 46 15.16 11.52 7.14
N THR A 47 15.41 11.57 8.45
CA THR A 47 16.07 10.48 9.18
C THR A 47 15.23 9.20 9.17
N GLN A 48 13.92 9.30 9.40
CA GLN A 48 13.00 8.16 9.32
C GLN A 48 12.95 7.58 7.91
N ILE A 49 12.88 8.44 6.89
CA ILE A 49 12.88 8.04 5.48
C ILE A 49 14.19 7.29 5.13
N ARG A 50 15.35 7.82 5.52
CA ARG A 50 16.64 7.15 5.30
C ARG A 50 16.67 5.77 5.92
N THR A 51 16.23 5.63 7.17
CA THR A 51 16.16 4.34 7.87
C THR A 51 15.26 3.36 7.12
N ALA A 52 14.09 3.79 6.67
CA ALA A 52 13.14 2.96 5.94
C ALA A 52 13.71 2.53 4.57
N ILE A 53 14.35 3.43 3.83
CA ILE A 53 14.99 3.13 2.54
C ILE A 53 16.14 2.13 2.74
N THR A 54 17.00 2.32 3.75
CA THR A 54 18.11 1.41 4.03
C THR A 54 17.60 0.00 4.37
N LYS A 55 16.53 -0.10 5.17
CA LYS A 55 15.90 -1.38 5.49
C LYS A 55 15.37 -2.06 4.22
N ALA A 56 14.61 -1.33 3.39
CA ALA A 56 14.07 -1.85 2.14
C ALA A 56 15.17 -2.27 1.16
N ALA A 57 16.24 -1.46 1.01
CA ALA A 57 17.38 -1.77 0.16
C ALA A 57 18.07 -3.08 0.59
N THR A 58 18.24 -3.28 1.89
CA THR A 58 18.81 -4.51 2.46
C THR A 58 17.91 -5.71 2.18
N GLU A 59 16.60 -5.56 2.36
CA GLU A 59 15.62 -6.64 2.16
C GLU A 59 15.56 -7.10 0.68
N TYR A 60 15.62 -6.16 -0.26
CA TYR A 60 15.60 -6.48 -1.69
C TYR A 60 16.98 -6.77 -2.27
N GLY A 61 18.06 -6.61 -1.49
CA GLY A 61 19.43 -6.75 -1.97
C GLY A 61 19.78 -5.76 -3.08
N TYR A 62 19.13 -4.59 -3.09
CA TYR A 62 19.28 -3.58 -4.14
C TYR A 62 20.18 -2.45 -3.68
N THR A 63 21.20 -2.15 -4.48
CA THR A 63 22.29 -1.24 -4.13
C THR A 63 22.68 -0.36 -5.32
N GLY A 64 23.47 0.68 -5.06
CA GLY A 64 24.02 1.51 -6.15
C GLY A 64 23.02 2.51 -6.72
N PHE A 65 22.04 2.94 -5.94
CA PHE A 65 21.11 4.02 -6.29
C PHE A 65 21.29 5.25 -5.40
N THR A 66 20.74 6.37 -5.84
CA THR A 66 20.71 7.62 -5.09
C THR A 66 19.30 7.93 -4.60
N ALA A 67 19.14 8.18 -3.31
CA ALA A 67 17.91 8.68 -2.71
C ALA A 67 18.02 10.18 -2.42
N VAL A 68 17.18 11.00 -3.06
CA VAL A 68 17.12 12.46 -2.86
C VAL A 68 15.98 12.77 -1.92
N ILE A 69 16.26 13.44 -0.79
CA ILE A 69 15.27 13.82 0.22
C ILE A 69 15.20 15.34 0.28
N TYR A 70 14.03 15.92 0.06
CA TYR A 70 13.85 17.36 -0.16
C TYR A 70 12.76 17.98 0.72
N ALA A 71 12.90 19.30 0.96
CA ALA A 71 11.93 20.08 1.71
C ALA A 71 10.55 20.08 1.04
N PRO A 72 9.43 20.05 1.81
CA PRO A 72 8.06 20.04 1.27
C PRO A 72 7.61 21.42 0.75
N THR A 73 8.46 22.07 -0.03
CA THR A 73 8.25 23.41 -0.60
C THR A 73 8.52 23.43 -2.10
N SER A 74 8.06 24.46 -2.81
CA SER A 74 8.36 24.63 -4.23
C SER A 74 9.88 24.76 -4.48
N ALA A 75 10.62 25.43 -3.59
CA ALA A 75 12.07 25.54 -3.67
C ALA A 75 12.74 24.17 -3.50
N GLY A 76 12.32 23.37 -2.51
CA GLY A 76 12.80 22.01 -2.30
C GLY A 76 12.51 21.10 -3.48
N ALA A 77 11.30 21.16 -4.07
CA ALA A 77 10.96 20.39 -5.27
C ALA A 77 11.81 20.79 -6.48
N THR A 78 12.10 22.08 -6.66
CA THR A 78 12.99 22.56 -7.72
C THR A 78 14.43 22.11 -7.49
N TRP A 79 14.90 22.18 -6.25
CA TRP A 79 16.22 21.68 -5.87
C TRP A 79 16.34 20.18 -6.16
N ALA A 80 15.37 19.37 -5.70
CA ALA A 80 15.37 17.93 -5.94
C ALA A 80 15.36 17.58 -7.43
N TYR A 81 14.57 18.32 -8.25
CA TYR A 81 14.56 18.15 -9.70
C TYR A 81 15.93 18.38 -10.33
N ASN A 82 16.67 19.41 -9.87
CA ASN A 82 18.02 19.67 -10.34
C ASN A 82 18.99 18.55 -9.93
N GLU A 83 18.91 18.07 -8.68
CA GLU A 83 19.75 16.99 -8.20
C GLU A 83 19.55 15.69 -8.98
N VAL A 84 18.29 15.27 -9.22
CA VAL A 84 18.03 14.06 -10.02
C VAL A 84 18.44 14.23 -11.49
N SER A 85 18.35 15.44 -12.04
CA SER A 85 18.82 15.74 -13.39
C SER A 85 20.35 15.61 -13.48
N ASN A 86 21.07 16.06 -12.45
CA ASN A 86 22.54 15.96 -12.38
C ASN A 86 23.04 14.50 -12.36
N ILE A 87 22.26 13.58 -11.80
CA ILE A 87 22.60 12.14 -11.75
C ILE A 87 21.97 11.33 -12.88
N SER A 88 21.43 12.01 -13.92
CA SER A 88 20.78 11.37 -15.08
C SER A 88 19.64 10.44 -14.68
N CYS A 89 18.84 10.88 -13.72
CA CYS A 89 17.68 10.16 -13.23
C CYS A 89 16.40 10.73 -13.88
N SER A 90 15.51 9.88 -14.37
CA SER A 90 14.31 10.29 -15.11
C SER A 90 13.10 10.31 -14.19
N LEU A 91 12.89 11.38 -13.44
CA LEU A 91 11.79 11.57 -12.52
C LEU A 91 10.99 12.85 -12.78
N GLY A 92 10.10 12.80 -13.74
CA GLY A 92 9.05 13.80 -13.96
C GLY A 92 9.53 15.25 -13.99
N SER A 93 8.83 16.15 -13.32
CA SER A 93 9.11 17.59 -13.22
C SER A 93 9.09 18.06 -11.77
N ALA A 94 9.62 19.27 -11.50
CA ALA A 94 9.53 19.90 -10.17
C ALA A 94 8.05 20.02 -9.69
N ALA A 95 7.11 20.25 -10.60
CA ALA A 95 5.69 20.32 -10.28
C ALA A 95 5.12 18.95 -9.84
N SER A 96 5.51 17.86 -10.51
CA SER A 96 5.12 16.49 -10.10
C SER A 96 5.73 16.11 -8.76
N MET A 97 6.98 16.50 -8.48
CA MET A 97 7.63 16.31 -7.19
C MET A 97 6.90 17.07 -6.07
N LEU A 98 6.42 18.30 -6.35
CA LEU A 98 5.67 19.07 -5.36
C LEU A 98 4.34 18.42 -5.01
N SER A 99 3.64 17.79 -5.94
CA SER A 99 2.37 17.11 -5.71
C SER A 99 2.52 15.73 -5.07
N GLY A 100 3.56 14.97 -5.45
CA GLY A 100 3.84 13.63 -4.94
C GLY A 100 4.48 13.62 -3.54
N THR A 101 4.55 12.44 -2.94
CA THR A 101 5.26 12.19 -1.67
C THR A 101 6.59 11.51 -1.90
N ALA A 102 6.63 10.55 -2.81
CA ALA A 102 7.81 9.81 -3.24
C ALA A 102 7.66 9.42 -4.70
N ALA A 103 8.76 9.07 -5.34
CA ALA A 103 8.81 8.46 -6.66
C ALA A 103 10.16 7.76 -6.88
N ALA A 104 10.18 6.70 -7.69
CA ALA A 104 11.38 6.00 -8.10
C ALA A 104 11.55 6.04 -9.63
N ASP A 105 12.80 5.99 -10.10
CA ASP A 105 13.13 5.95 -11.52
C ASP A 105 12.64 4.64 -12.16
N PRO A 106 11.62 4.69 -13.03
CA PRO A 106 11.02 3.50 -13.61
C PRO A 106 11.83 2.93 -14.77
N PHE A 107 12.83 3.65 -15.28
CA PHE A 107 13.60 3.25 -16.46
C PHE A 107 14.88 2.50 -16.13
N LEU A 108 15.71 3.08 -15.27
CA LEU A 108 17.04 2.56 -14.97
C LEU A 108 17.21 2.13 -13.52
N GLY A 109 16.23 2.46 -12.67
CA GLY A 109 16.28 2.13 -11.25
C GLY A 109 17.42 2.82 -10.50
N ARG A 110 17.89 3.98 -10.96
CA ARG A 110 19.12 4.61 -10.43
C ARG A 110 18.86 5.56 -9.27
N CYS A 111 17.63 6.00 -9.11
CA CYS A 111 17.32 6.95 -8.07
C CYS A 111 15.87 6.85 -7.57
N MET A 112 15.65 7.44 -6.43
CA MET A 112 14.32 7.76 -5.89
C MET A 112 14.33 9.12 -5.24
N VAL A 113 13.15 9.72 -5.11
CA VAL A 113 12.95 10.99 -4.41
C VAL A 113 11.93 10.83 -3.31
N PHE A 114 12.12 11.56 -2.21
CA PHE A 114 11.18 11.60 -1.09
C PHE A 114 11.03 13.02 -0.59
N LYS A 115 9.78 13.44 -0.43
CA LYS A 115 9.45 14.64 0.32
C LYS A 115 9.65 14.40 1.81
N ALA A 116 10.35 15.29 2.51
CA ALA A 116 10.66 15.19 3.93
C ALA A 116 9.42 15.50 4.81
N VAL A 117 8.37 14.70 4.66
CA VAL A 117 7.12 14.80 5.45
C VAL A 117 6.88 13.53 6.25
N ALA A 118 6.13 13.66 7.33
CA ALA A 118 5.62 12.48 8.03
C ALA A 118 4.60 11.76 7.13
N ILE A 119 4.92 10.53 6.75
CA ILE A 119 4.05 9.71 5.92
C ILE A 119 3.16 8.88 6.84
N SER A 120 1.86 9.15 6.80
CA SER A 120 0.85 8.38 7.53
C SER A 120 -0.48 8.46 6.81
N TYR A 121 -0.86 7.37 6.17
CA TYR A 121 -2.14 7.18 5.49
C TYR A 121 -2.97 6.12 6.22
N PRO A 122 -3.59 6.44 7.36
CA PRO A 122 -4.25 5.45 8.23
C PRO A 122 -5.41 4.73 7.54
N ASN A 123 -6.05 5.37 6.55
CA ASN A 123 -7.18 4.78 5.81
C ASN A 123 -6.76 3.66 4.85
N VAL A 124 -5.47 3.58 4.53
CA VAL A 124 -4.88 2.57 3.66
C VAL A 124 -3.68 1.89 4.32
N ALA A 125 -3.52 2.03 5.64
CA ALA A 125 -2.45 1.40 6.44
C ALA A 125 -1.02 1.65 5.91
N LYS A 126 -0.76 2.82 5.31
CA LYS A 126 0.57 3.19 4.81
C LYS A 126 1.28 4.13 5.76
N ASP A 127 2.54 3.84 6.00
CA ASP A 127 3.50 4.68 6.71
C ASP A 127 4.78 4.89 5.88
N THR A 128 5.77 5.56 6.44
CA THR A 128 7.05 5.83 5.78
C THR A 128 7.73 4.54 5.30
N GLU A 129 7.66 3.47 6.08
CA GLU A 129 8.27 2.20 5.74
C GLU A 129 7.56 1.54 4.54
N SER A 130 6.24 1.55 4.53
CA SER A 130 5.43 1.04 3.41
C SER A 130 5.75 1.75 2.10
N VAL A 131 5.87 3.09 2.14
CA VAL A 131 6.20 3.87 0.94
C VAL A 131 7.65 3.61 0.50
N ALA A 132 8.60 3.50 1.43
CA ALA A 132 9.97 3.18 1.08
C ALA A 132 10.11 1.80 0.38
N HIS A 133 9.38 0.78 0.86
CA HIS A 133 9.36 -0.53 0.22
C HIS A 133 8.67 -0.51 -1.15
N HIS A 134 7.60 0.28 -1.31
CA HIS A 134 6.94 0.49 -2.59
C HIS A 134 7.90 1.08 -3.62
N GLU A 135 8.52 2.20 -3.32
CA GLU A 135 9.47 2.87 -4.24
C GLU A 135 10.73 2.02 -4.50
N MET A 136 11.23 1.34 -3.48
CA MET A 136 12.35 0.41 -3.65
C MET A 136 12.00 -0.73 -4.60
N PHE A 137 10.75 -1.20 -4.55
CA PHE A 137 10.32 -2.25 -5.46
C PHE A 137 10.26 -1.78 -6.91
N HIS A 138 9.94 -0.52 -7.17
CA HIS A 138 10.05 0.06 -8.52
C HIS A 138 11.49 0.03 -9.05
N LEU A 139 12.49 0.33 -8.21
CA LEU A 139 13.89 0.17 -8.63
C LEU A 139 14.21 -1.29 -8.97
N ALA A 140 13.71 -2.23 -8.18
CA ALA A 140 13.90 -3.66 -8.45
C ALA A 140 13.21 -4.11 -9.74
N GLN A 141 12.01 -3.60 -10.04
CA GLN A 141 11.29 -3.85 -11.30
C GLN A 141 12.09 -3.33 -12.50
N ALA A 142 12.57 -2.08 -12.43
CA ALA A 142 13.41 -1.47 -13.46
C ALA A 142 14.70 -2.26 -13.68
N SER A 143 15.35 -2.71 -12.62
CA SER A 143 16.56 -3.54 -12.70
C SER A 143 16.29 -4.88 -13.40
N ARG A 144 15.17 -5.54 -13.11
CA ARG A 144 14.80 -6.83 -13.73
C ARG A 144 14.39 -6.68 -15.19
N GLY A 145 13.64 -5.63 -15.51
CA GLY A 145 13.22 -5.30 -16.87
C GLY A 145 14.33 -4.69 -17.72
N GLY A 146 15.36 -4.13 -17.10
CA GLY A 146 16.44 -3.42 -17.80
C GLY A 146 15.91 -2.26 -18.64
N LEU A 147 16.58 -1.95 -19.73
CA LEU A 147 16.20 -0.86 -20.66
C LEU A 147 14.82 -1.04 -21.33
N ARG A 148 14.21 -2.21 -21.19
CA ARG A 148 12.87 -2.52 -21.72
C ARG A 148 11.80 -2.58 -20.61
N ALA A 149 12.12 -2.14 -19.40
CA ALA A 149 11.18 -2.11 -18.28
C ALA A 149 9.87 -1.36 -18.62
N MET A 150 9.93 -0.38 -19.52
CA MET A 150 8.80 0.38 -20.07
C MET A 150 8.54 -0.01 -21.55
N GLY A 151 8.52 -1.32 -21.84
CA GLY A 151 8.31 -1.85 -23.19
C GLY A 151 6.88 -1.64 -23.72
N ALA A 152 6.57 -2.29 -24.86
CA ALA A 152 5.23 -2.23 -25.43
C ALA A 152 4.17 -2.67 -24.39
N HIS A 153 2.98 -2.04 -24.44
CA HIS A 153 1.85 -2.29 -23.55
C HIS A 153 2.14 -2.07 -22.04
N PHE A 154 3.19 -1.31 -21.71
CA PHE A 154 3.45 -0.96 -20.30
C PHE A 154 2.25 -0.23 -19.68
N ASP A 155 1.68 0.76 -20.39
CA ASP A 155 0.54 1.51 -19.89
C ASP A 155 -0.71 0.63 -19.71
N ASP A 156 -0.90 -0.41 -20.52
CA ASP A 156 -1.98 -1.39 -20.36
C ASP A 156 -1.79 -2.30 -19.13
N MET A 157 -0.53 -2.43 -18.67
CA MET A 157 -0.13 -3.31 -17.56
C MET A 157 0.34 -2.53 -16.33
N ARG A 158 0.09 -1.22 -16.26
CA ARG A 158 0.50 -0.38 -15.12
C ARG A 158 -0.11 -0.86 -13.79
N TRP A 159 -1.30 -1.47 -13.83
CA TRP A 159 -1.87 -2.12 -12.66
C TRP A 159 -0.95 -3.20 -12.05
N MET A 160 -0.22 -3.93 -12.91
CA MET A 160 0.74 -4.95 -12.46
C MET A 160 1.99 -4.30 -11.87
N TYR A 161 2.48 -3.22 -12.50
CA TYR A 161 3.63 -2.46 -12.03
C TYR A 161 3.37 -1.84 -10.65
N GLU A 162 2.32 -1.06 -10.52
CA GLU A 162 1.93 -0.42 -9.25
C GLU A 162 1.44 -1.45 -8.22
N GLY A 163 0.64 -2.43 -8.64
CA GLY A 163 0.06 -3.41 -7.74
C GLY A 163 1.10 -4.30 -7.06
N THR A 164 2.15 -4.69 -7.76
CA THR A 164 3.25 -5.45 -7.15
C THR A 164 4.11 -4.57 -6.23
N ALA A 165 4.29 -3.29 -6.55
CA ALA A 165 4.93 -2.34 -5.65
C ALA A 165 4.09 -2.12 -4.37
N GLU A 166 2.76 -2.09 -4.49
CA GLU A 166 1.85 -2.08 -3.32
C GLU A 166 1.98 -3.35 -2.48
N VAL A 167 2.03 -4.54 -3.10
CA VAL A 167 2.24 -5.81 -2.39
C VAL A 167 3.57 -5.78 -1.62
N ALA A 168 4.63 -5.26 -2.23
CA ALA A 168 5.92 -5.06 -1.59
C ALA A 168 5.83 -4.03 -0.45
N GLY A 169 5.15 -2.91 -0.67
CA GLY A 169 4.97 -1.84 0.31
C GLY A 169 4.21 -2.28 1.57
N TYR A 170 3.25 -3.19 1.43
CA TYR A 170 2.51 -3.71 2.60
C TYR A 170 3.20 -4.87 3.32
N GLN A 171 4.25 -5.46 2.76
CA GLN A 171 4.96 -6.58 3.40
C GLN A 171 5.46 -6.24 4.81
N PRO A 172 6.07 -5.07 5.10
CA PRO A 172 6.45 -4.68 6.46
C PRO A 172 5.27 -4.63 7.43
N GLN A 173 4.10 -4.15 6.97
CA GLN A 173 2.91 -4.08 7.83
C GLN A 173 2.47 -5.47 8.32
N ILE A 174 2.64 -6.49 7.48
CA ILE A 174 2.33 -7.89 7.81
C ILE A 174 3.44 -8.49 8.68
N THR A 175 4.70 -8.29 8.30
CA THR A 175 5.87 -8.84 9.00
C THR A 175 5.96 -8.32 10.43
N ASP A 176 5.74 -7.02 10.63
CA ASP A 176 5.75 -6.37 11.94
C ASP A 176 4.43 -6.57 12.70
N LYS A 177 3.51 -7.38 12.16
CA LYS A 177 2.20 -7.69 12.76
C LYS A 177 1.35 -6.46 13.07
N LYS A 178 1.55 -5.37 12.33
CA LYS A 178 0.70 -4.16 12.40
C LYS A 178 -0.67 -4.43 11.80
N HIS A 179 -0.71 -5.26 10.75
CA HIS A 179 -1.92 -5.73 10.07
C HIS A 179 -1.78 -7.18 9.65
N THR A 180 -2.89 -7.89 9.62
CA THR A 180 -3.00 -9.19 8.94
C THR A 180 -3.26 -8.97 7.45
N GLN A 181 -2.98 -9.99 6.64
CA GLN A 181 -3.29 -9.95 5.21
C GLN A 181 -4.79 -9.72 4.96
N ASP A 182 -5.66 -10.37 5.74
CA ASP A 182 -7.12 -10.24 5.60
C ASP A 182 -7.61 -8.83 5.97
N GLU A 183 -7.01 -8.18 6.98
CA GLU A 183 -7.31 -6.79 7.30
C GLU A 183 -6.92 -5.85 6.16
N LEU A 184 -5.77 -6.08 5.50
CA LEU A 184 -5.36 -5.29 4.35
C LEU A 184 -6.29 -5.51 3.15
N ILE A 185 -6.70 -6.76 2.88
CA ILE A 185 -7.67 -7.06 1.82
C ILE A 185 -9.00 -6.35 2.12
N ALA A 186 -9.51 -6.45 3.34
CA ALA A 186 -10.75 -5.77 3.75
C ALA A 186 -10.65 -4.26 3.56
N LEU A 187 -9.51 -3.67 3.93
CA LEU A 187 -9.25 -2.24 3.83
C LEU A 187 -9.23 -1.79 2.36
N MET A 188 -8.45 -2.47 1.52
CA MET A 188 -8.31 -2.13 0.10
C MET A 188 -9.59 -2.37 -0.69
N ARG A 189 -10.35 -3.41 -0.34
CA ARG A 189 -11.61 -3.72 -1.00
C ARG A 189 -12.63 -2.59 -0.93
N VAL A 190 -12.61 -1.78 0.14
CA VAL A 190 -13.50 -0.62 0.30
C VAL A 190 -13.39 0.34 -0.89
N ASP A 191 -12.18 0.55 -1.40
CA ASP A 191 -11.95 1.45 -2.53
C ASP A 191 -11.95 0.70 -3.88
N ALA A 192 -11.43 -0.52 -3.93
CA ALA A 192 -11.37 -1.33 -5.15
C ALA A 192 -12.75 -1.64 -5.77
N VAL A 193 -13.78 -1.85 -4.96
CA VAL A 193 -15.14 -2.12 -5.43
C VAL A 193 -15.92 -0.87 -5.85
N LYS A 194 -15.35 0.31 -5.68
CA LYS A 194 -15.95 1.57 -6.16
C LYS A 194 -15.85 1.73 -7.68
N THR A 195 -15.04 0.91 -8.32
CA THR A 195 -14.94 0.87 -9.77
C THR A 195 -15.27 -0.53 -10.30
N SER A 196 -16.00 -0.58 -11.40
CA SER A 196 -16.21 -1.80 -12.20
C SER A 196 -15.25 -1.90 -13.39
N SER A 197 -14.29 -0.97 -13.50
CA SER A 197 -13.34 -0.93 -14.62
C SER A 197 -12.48 -2.19 -14.66
N SER A 198 -12.19 -2.67 -15.88
CA SER A 198 -11.21 -3.75 -16.11
C SER A 198 -9.81 -3.33 -15.66
N LEU A 199 -8.90 -4.29 -15.48
CA LEU A 199 -7.51 -4.00 -15.12
C LEU A 199 -6.79 -3.14 -16.17
N THR A 200 -7.09 -3.32 -17.46
CA THR A 200 -6.58 -2.46 -18.53
C THR A 200 -7.10 -1.03 -18.39
N GLN A 201 -8.40 -0.84 -18.08
CA GLN A 201 -8.94 0.50 -17.82
C GLN A 201 -8.33 1.13 -16.55
N VAL A 202 -8.09 0.35 -15.51
CA VAL A 202 -7.37 0.80 -14.31
C VAL A 202 -5.97 1.28 -14.68
N SER A 203 -5.26 0.55 -15.54
CA SER A 203 -3.93 0.95 -16.03
C SER A 203 -3.97 2.25 -16.82
N ASN A 204 -4.87 2.34 -17.79
CA ASN A 204 -4.99 3.53 -18.65
C ASN A 204 -5.43 4.77 -17.86
N ALA A 205 -6.12 4.60 -16.73
CA ALA A 205 -6.50 5.69 -15.84
C ALA A 205 -5.32 6.40 -15.18
N TRP A 206 -4.13 5.80 -15.15
CA TRP A 206 -2.90 6.48 -14.71
C TRP A 206 -2.44 7.57 -15.69
N VAL A 207 -2.88 7.48 -16.94
CA VAL A 207 -2.63 8.51 -17.98
C VAL A 207 -3.80 9.47 -18.05
N ASP A 208 -5.04 8.95 -18.00
CA ASP A 208 -6.28 9.72 -18.03
C ASP A 208 -7.29 9.18 -17.00
N GLU A 209 -7.33 9.79 -15.84
CA GLU A 209 -8.24 9.40 -14.74
C GLU A 209 -9.73 9.38 -15.13
N SER A 210 -10.13 10.08 -16.21
CA SER A 210 -11.52 10.12 -16.65
C SER A 210 -12.03 8.78 -17.17
N ILE A 211 -11.12 7.89 -17.58
CA ILE A 211 -11.43 6.54 -18.06
C ILE A 211 -11.95 5.64 -16.94
N LEU A 212 -11.55 5.91 -15.67
CA LEU A 212 -11.95 5.10 -14.55
C LEU A 212 -13.42 5.33 -14.18
N LEU A 213 -14.23 4.30 -14.31
CA LEU A 213 -15.65 4.32 -13.98
C LEU A 213 -15.83 4.24 -12.46
N VAL A 214 -15.80 5.38 -11.78
CA VAL A 214 -16.08 5.51 -10.35
C VAL A 214 -17.30 6.39 -10.10
N SER A 215 -18.03 6.08 -9.06
CA SER A 215 -19.20 6.86 -8.66
C SER A 215 -18.86 8.26 -8.11
N ASP A 216 -17.63 8.47 -7.69
CA ASP A 216 -17.12 9.73 -7.13
C ASP A 216 -15.64 9.91 -7.50
N ALA A 217 -15.36 10.95 -8.27
CA ALA A 217 -14.02 11.27 -8.78
C ALA A 217 -12.94 11.37 -7.67
N ARG A 218 -13.32 11.75 -6.45
CA ARG A 218 -12.39 11.84 -5.30
C ARG A 218 -11.78 10.50 -4.89
N TYR A 219 -12.36 9.39 -5.34
CA TYR A 219 -11.87 8.04 -5.03
C TYR A 219 -11.09 7.39 -6.16
N ARG A 220 -10.88 8.08 -7.29
CA ARG A 220 -10.20 7.49 -8.45
C ARG A 220 -8.83 6.94 -8.11
N THR A 221 -7.96 7.79 -7.62
CA THR A 221 -6.58 7.39 -7.25
C THR A 221 -6.57 6.25 -6.23
N ASN A 222 -7.39 6.33 -5.18
CA ASN A 222 -7.47 5.24 -4.19
C ASN A 222 -7.99 3.95 -4.81
N ALA A 223 -8.99 4.02 -5.70
CA ALA A 223 -9.54 2.85 -6.37
C ALA A 223 -8.52 2.19 -7.31
N MET A 224 -7.70 3.00 -8.01
CA MET A 224 -6.62 2.50 -8.87
C MET A 224 -5.59 1.71 -8.06
N TYR A 225 -5.02 2.30 -7.02
CA TYR A 225 -4.05 1.63 -6.14
C TYR A 225 -4.63 0.40 -5.46
N ALA A 226 -5.82 0.52 -4.88
CA ALA A 226 -6.47 -0.57 -4.17
C ALA A 226 -6.80 -1.76 -5.09
N ARG A 227 -7.31 -1.48 -6.30
CA ARG A 227 -7.62 -2.53 -7.28
C ARG A 227 -6.34 -3.18 -7.82
N SER A 228 -5.30 -2.40 -8.09
CA SER A 228 -3.99 -2.90 -8.51
C SER A 228 -3.34 -3.78 -7.44
N TYR A 229 -3.35 -3.35 -6.17
CA TYR A 229 -2.87 -4.16 -5.05
C TYR A 229 -3.59 -5.50 -4.97
N LEU A 230 -4.93 -5.47 -4.93
CA LEU A 230 -5.73 -6.69 -4.79
C LEU A 230 -5.56 -7.63 -5.98
N ALA A 231 -5.43 -7.10 -7.20
CA ALA A 231 -5.13 -7.91 -8.38
C ALA A 231 -3.74 -8.54 -8.26
N ALA A 232 -2.69 -7.78 -7.99
CA ALA A 232 -1.35 -8.34 -7.82
C ALA A 232 -1.30 -9.37 -6.68
N TYR A 233 -1.94 -9.09 -5.55
CA TYR A 233 -2.04 -10.03 -4.44
C TYR A 233 -2.78 -11.33 -4.86
N TYR A 234 -3.97 -11.22 -5.46
CA TYR A 234 -4.70 -12.42 -5.92
C TYR A 234 -3.88 -13.26 -6.89
N LEU A 235 -3.11 -12.61 -7.78
CA LEU A 235 -2.21 -13.32 -8.68
C LEU A 235 -1.16 -14.14 -7.92
N THR A 236 -0.68 -13.67 -6.76
CA THR A 236 0.23 -14.46 -5.91
C THR A 236 -0.43 -15.67 -5.27
N THR A 237 -1.75 -15.69 -5.13
CA THR A 237 -2.50 -16.82 -4.55
C THR A 237 -2.78 -17.93 -5.56
N ILE A 238 -2.91 -17.58 -6.85
CA ILE A 238 -3.16 -18.56 -7.93
C ILE A 238 -1.89 -18.91 -8.73
N SER A 239 -0.77 -18.28 -8.40
CA SER A 239 0.55 -18.54 -8.97
C SER A 239 1.58 -18.56 -7.83
N THR A 240 2.86 -18.32 -8.10
CA THR A 240 3.87 -18.18 -7.06
C THR A 240 4.26 -16.70 -6.89
N LYS A 241 4.60 -16.31 -5.64
CA LYS A 241 5.08 -14.96 -5.35
C LYS A 241 6.27 -14.59 -6.25
N ASP A 242 7.19 -15.53 -6.47
CA ASP A 242 8.36 -15.33 -7.33
C ASP A 242 7.99 -15.03 -8.79
N LYS A 243 7.03 -15.76 -9.37
CA LYS A 243 6.53 -15.44 -10.72
C LYS A 243 5.97 -14.02 -10.82
N VAL A 244 5.22 -13.60 -9.80
CA VAL A 244 4.56 -12.28 -9.79
C VAL A 244 5.56 -11.16 -9.56
N MET A 245 6.46 -11.33 -8.58
CA MET A 245 7.36 -10.26 -8.14
C MET A 245 8.65 -10.18 -8.95
N ASN A 246 9.10 -11.26 -9.56
CA ASN A 246 10.40 -11.35 -10.23
C ASN A 246 10.29 -11.75 -11.70
N ASN A 247 9.75 -12.96 -11.99
CA ASN A 247 9.88 -13.57 -13.30
C ASN A 247 9.11 -12.81 -14.38
N TYR A 248 7.95 -12.24 -14.04
CA TYR A 248 7.19 -11.39 -14.96
C TYR A 248 8.00 -10.19 -15.46
N PHE A 249 8.68 -9.46 -14.58
CA PHE A 249 9.47 -8.28 -14.96
C PHE A 249 10.70 -8.65 -15.78
N ALA A 250 11.37 -9.74 -15.41
CA ALA A 250 12.48 -10.27 -16.22
C ALA A 250 12.01 -10.69 -17.62
N GLU A 251 10.85 -11.33 -17.72
CA GLU A 251 10.28 -11.72 -19.02
C GLU A 251 9.83 -10.50 -19.82
N ALA A 252 9.21 -9.49 -19.19
CA ALA A 252 8.84 -8.25 -19.87
C ALA A 252 10.08 -7.54 -20.44
N GLY A 253 11.18 -7.48 -19.67
CA GLY A 253 12.45 -6.95 -20.16
C GLY A 253 13.05 -7.78 -21.30
N ARG A 254 12.90 -9.10 -21.25
CA ARG A 254 13.40 -10.01 -22.27
C ARG A 254 12.65 -9.87 -23.60
N VAL A 255 11.31 -9.85 -23.56
CA VAL A 255 10.47 -9.77 -24.77
C VAL A 255 10.18 -8.36 -25.23
N GLY A 256 10.23 -7.38 -24.34
CA GLY A 256 9.91 -5.97 -24.61
C GLY A 256 8.42 -5.71 -24.81
N ASP A 257 7.54 -6.59 -24.29
CA ASP A 257 6.08 -6.48 -24.37
C ASP A 257 5.46 -7.05 -23.09
N HIS A 258 4.77 -6.20 -22.33
CA HIS A 258 4.20 -6.55 -21.03
C HIS A 258 3.01 -7.51 -21.10
N VAL A 259 2.17 -7.42 -22.15
CA VAL A 259 1.02 -8.32 -22.34
C VAL A 259 1.50 -9.71 -22.75
N ALA A 260 2.49 -9.78 -23.65
CA ALA A 260 3.11 -11.04 -24.06
C ALA A 260 3.84 -11.72 -22.88
N ALA A 261 4.57 -10.93 -22.07
CA ALA A 261 5.24 -11.39 -20.85
C ALA A 261 4.26 -11.97 -19.84
N PHE A 262 3.12 -11.32 -19.64
CA PHE A 262 2.07 -11.80 -18.75
C PHE A 262 1.57 -13.18 -19.21
N SER A 263 1.21 -13.30 -20.46
CA SER A 263 0.71 -14.56 -21.01
C SER A 263 1.74 -15.69 -20.92
N THR A 264 3.01 -15.39 -21.21
CA THR A 264 4.11 -16.37 -21.11
C THR A 264 4.35 -16.79 -19.65
N THR A 265 4.35 -15.84 -18.72
CA THR A 265 4.68 -16.13 -17.31
C THR A 265 3.56 -16.89 -16.60
N PHE A 266 2.31 -16.55 -16.88
CA PHE A 266 1.16 -17.06 -16.12
C PHE A 266 0.30 -18.08 -16.89
N GLY A 267 0.54 -18.28 -18.18
CA GLY A 267 -0.21 -19.24 -19.03
C GLY A 267 -1.67 -18.83 -19.26
N MET A 268 -1.98 -17.53 -19.14
CA MET A 268 -3.32 -16.97 -19.36
C MET A 268 -3.22 -15.55 -19.90
N THR A 269 -4.25 -15.09 -20.60
CA THR A 269 -4.35 -13.70 -21.05
C THR A 269 -4.72 -12.77 -19.90
N VAL A 270 -4.45 -11.46 -20.04
CA VAL A 270 -4.87 -10.43 -19.07
C VAL A 270 -6.39 -10.43 -18.89
N SER A 271 -7.16 -10.62 -19.97
CA SER A 271 -8.62 -10.67 -19.93
C SER A 271 -9.15 -11.87 -19.14
N GLU A 272 -8.57 -13.07 -19.34
CA GLU A 272 -8.92 -14.26 -18.54
C GLU A 272 -8.58 -14.07 -17.07
N TYR A 273 -7.47 -13.42 -16.79
CA TYR A 273 -7.08 -13.09 -15.43
C TYR A 273 -8.05 -12.08 -14.80
N ASP A 274 -8.39 -10.99 -15.50
CA ASP A 274 -9.31 -9.95 -15.01
C ASP A 274 -10.69 -10.55 -14.65
N ALA A 275 -11.19 -11.48 -15.46
CA ALA A 275 -12.43 -12.21 -15.15
C ALA A 275 -12.32 -13.02 -13.84
N LYS A 276 -11.21 -13.76 -13.65
CA LYS A 276 -10.95 -14.53 -12.40
C LYS A 276 -10.81 -13.61 -11.20
N PHE A 277 -10.04 -12.53 -11.34
CA PHE A 277 -9.86 -11.54 -10.29
C PHE A 277 -11.18 -10.87 -9.89
N THR A 278 -11.98 -10.45 -10.86
CA THR A 278 -13.27 -9.82 -10.61
C THR A 278 -14.23 -10.79 -9.91
N ALA A 279 -14.26 -12.06 -10.30
CA ALA A 279 -15.04 -13.10 -9.62
C ALA A 279 -14.57 -13.28 -8.17
N TRP A 280 -13.25 -13.37 -7.94
CA TRP A 280 -12.67 -13.46 -6.59
C TRP A 280 -13.01 -12.22 -5.75
N LEU A 281 -12.82 -11.01 -6.30
CA LEU A 281 -13.09 -9.75 -5.60
C LEU A 281 -14.55 -9.63 -5.15
N ASN A 282 -15.49 -10.10 -5.98
CA ASN A 282 -16.91 -10.09 -5.67
C ASN A 282 -17.31 -11.17 -4.66
N ALA A 283 -16.67 -12.35 -4.73
CA ALA A 283 -16.96 -13.48 -3.83
C ALA A 283 -16.26 -13.36 -2.47
N TRP A 284 -15.24 -12.53 -2.35
CA TRP A 284 -14.45 -12.42 -1.13
C TRP A 284 -15.32 -11.90 0.02
N THR A 285 -15.35 -12.65 1.11
CA THR A 285 -15.97 -12.28 2.38
C THR A 285 -14.88 -12.20 3.45
N ALA A 286 -14.97 -11.18 4.31
CA ALA A 286 -14.04 -11.10 5.44
C ALA A 286 -14.12 -12.39 6.27
N PRO A 287 -12.98 -12.99 6.63
CA PRO A 287 -12.99 -14.16 7.51
C PRO A 287 -13.79 -13.85 8.77
N THR A 288 -14.74 -14.71 9.08
CA THR A 288 -15.45 -14.63 10.36
C THR A 288 -14.43 -15.01 11.44
N THR A 289 -13.99 -14.04 12.23
CA THR A 289 -13.11 -14.30 13.37
C THR A 289 -13.89 -15.14 14.36
N THR A 290 -13.79 -16.46 14.24
CA THR A 290 -14.29 -17.39 15.25
C THR A 290 -13.38 -17.23 16.45
N THR A 291 -13.77 -16.38 17.38
CA THR A 291 -13.12 -16.29 18.69
C THR A 291 -13.40 -17.61 19.42
N THR A 292 -12.51 -18.58 19.28
CA THR A 292 -12.51 -19.77 20.13
C THR A 292 -12.17 -19.30 21.53
N SER A 293 -13.20 -19.06 22.35
CA SER A 293 -13.05 -18.83 23.77
C SER A 293 -12.51 -20.11 24.42
N THR A 294 -11.20 -20.23 24.51
CA THR A 294 -10.57 -21.21 25.37
C THR A 294 -10.74 -20.70 26.81
N THR A 295 -11.73 -21.26 27.50
CA THR A 295 -11.94 -21.02 28.93
C THR A 295 -10.79 -21.64 29.69
N THR A 296 -9.74 -20.89 29.94
CA THR A 296 -8.71 -21.26 30.92
C THR A 296 -9.04 -20.54 32.23
N THR A 297 -9.60 -21.25 33.17
CA THR A 297 -9.81 -20.80 34.54
C THR A 297 -8.45 -20.57 35.19
N SER A 298 -8.05 -19.31 35.35
CA SER A 298 -6.98 -18.89 36.28
C SER A 298 -7.37 -17.59 36.91
N THR A 299 -7.64 -17.68 38.17
CA THR A 299 -7.91 -16.61 39.11
C THR A 299 -6.64 -15.77 39.30
N THR A 300 -6.62 -14.51 38.90
CA THR A 300 -5.93 -13.41 39.63
C THR A 300 -6.33 -12.08 39.00
N THR A 301 -6.85 -11.24 39.84
CA THR A 301 -7.41 -9.93 39.63
C THR A 301 -6.38 -8.92 39.11
N THR A 302 -6.56 -8.38 37.92
CA THR A 302 -6.15 -6.99 37.61
C THR A 302 -6.99 -6.49 36.44
N THR A 303 -7.83 -5.54 36.69
CA THR A 303 -8.83 -4.98 35.79
C THR A 303 -8.17 -4.14 34.70
N SER A 304 -7.93 -4.70 33.54
CA SER A 304 -7.66 -3.94 32.30
C SER A 304 -8.76 -4.26 31.31
N THR A 305 -9.71 -3.35 31.16
CA THR A 305 -10.88 -3.50 30.30
C THR A 305 -10.47 -3.29 28.83
N THR A 306 -10.10 -4.37 28.15
CA THR A 306 -9.93 -4.38 26.68
C THR A 306 -11.32 -4.44 26.08
N VAL A 307 -11.82 -3.31 25.54
CA VAL A 307 -13.11 -3.25 24.87
C VAL A 307 -12.97 -3.82 23.46
N ALA A 308 -13.71 -4.89 23.19
CA ALA A 308 -13.88 -5.48 21.85
C ALA A 308 -14.32 -4.45 20.81
N PRO A 309 -14.02 -4.62 19.49
CA PRO A 309 -14.42 -3.72 18.44
C PRO A 309 -15.95 -3.69 18.35
N LYS A 310 -16.53 -2.61 18.82
CA LYS A 310 -17.97 -2.42 18.87
C LYS A 310 -18.48 -2.06 17.48
N LEU A 311 -19.50 -2.78 17.04
CA LEU A 311 -20.29 -2.47 15.83
C LEU A 311 -20.55 -0.97 15.72
N ALA A 312 -20.56 -0.44 14.48
CA ALA A 312 -20.86 0.97 14.23
C ALA A 312 -22.11 1.40 15.00
N PRO A 313 -22.08 2.51 15.76
CA PRO A 313 -23.27 2.96 16.46
C PRO A 313 -24.34 3.28 15.41
N THR A 314 -25.44 2.55 15.43
CA THR A 314 -26.56 2.80 14.52
C THR A 314 -27.19 4.13 14.92
N VAL A 315 -27.02 5.15 14.08
CA VAL A 315 -27.73 6.41 14.17
C VAL A 315 -28.88 6.36 13.15
N SER A 316 -30.08 6.62 13.58
CA SER A 316 -31.24 6.75 12.69
C SER A 316 -32.04 8.00 13.04
N THR A 317 -33.05 8.29 12.24
CA THR A 317 -34.00 9.39 12.56
C THR A 317 -34.73 9.14 13.87
N LYS A 318 -34.85 7.87 14.31
CA LYS A 318 -35.49 7.44 15.55
C LYS A 318 -34.52 7.18 16.69
N LYS A 319 -33.26 6.77 16.40
CA LYS A 319 -32.27 6.37 17.42
C LYS A 319 -31.03 7.25 17.36
N ALA A 320 -30.68 7.88 18.50
CA ALA A 320 -29.46 8.66 18.65
C ALA A 320 -28.30 7.82 19.20
N ALA A 321 -27.06 8.14 18.81
CA ALA A 321 -25.84 7.56 19.40
C ALA A 321 -25.17 8.56 20.34
N THR A 322 -24.63 8.09 21.48
CA THR A 322 -23.86 8.94 22.38
C THR A 322 -22.53 9.39 21.76
N LEU A 323 -22.07 10.58 22.09
CA LEU A 323 -20.76 11.07 21.60
C LEU A 323 -19.61 10.15 22.02
N LYS A 324 -19.67 9.52 23.20
CA LYS A 324 -18.70 8.52 23.63
C LYS A 324 -18.68 7.30 22.69
N ALA A 325 -19.86 6.78 22.30
CA ALA A 325 -19.95 5.66 21.35
C ALA A 325 -19.40 6.06 19.98
N VAL A 326 -19.69 7.28 19.51
CA VAL A 326 -19.15 7.79 18.23
C VAL A 326 -17.65 8.00 18.31
N ALA A 327 -17.10 8.48 19.44
CA ALA A 327 -15.66 8.62 19.65
C ALA A 327 -14.96 7.25 19.58
N VAL A 328 -15.48 6.25 20.29
CA VAL A 328 -14.94 4.86 20.28
C VAL A 328 -15.03 4.25 18.89
N PHE A 329 -16.14 4.46 18.19
CA PHE A 329 -16.28 4.04 16.78
C PHE A 329 -15.24 4.71 15.87
N GLY A 330 -14.93 6.00 16.13
CA GLY A 330 -13.83 6.74 15.49
C GLY A 330 -12.44 6.31 15.95
N LYS A 331 -12.29 5.19 16.66
CA LYS A 331 -11.02 4.69 17.23
C LYS A 331 -10.33 5.71 18.16
N MET A 332 -11.10 6.49 18.90
CA MET A 332 -10.59 7.43 19.91
C MET A 332 -10.67 6.79 21.31
N THR A 333 -9.59 6.86 22.06
CA THR A 333 -9.60 6.48 23.47
C THR A 333 -10.36 7.53 24.28
N VAL A 334 -11.37 7.09 25.05
CA VAL A 334 -12.15 7.96 25.94
C VAL A 334 -11.88 7.54 27.39
N PRO A 335 -10.87 8.15 28.07
CA PRO A 335 -10.54 7.83 29.46
C PRO A 335 -11.72 8.12 30.40
N SER A 336 -11.72 7.46 31.56
CA SER A 336 -12.70 7.72 32.60
C SER A 336 -12.65 9.21 33.05
N GLY A 337 -13.82 9.86 33.06
CA GLY A 337 -13.94 11.28 33.39
C GLY A 337 -13.51 12.26 32.29
N ALA A 338 -13.21 11.78 31.06
CA ALA A 338 -12.99 12.68 29.93
C ALA A 338 -14.31 13.31 29.47
N THR A 339 -14.22 14.56 29.00
CA THR A 339 -15.32 15.28 28.34
C THR A 339 -15.26 15.04 26.86
N VAL A 340 -16.39 14.66 26.24
CA VAL A 340 -16.51 14.47 24.79
C VAL A 340 -17.45 15.51 24.22
N THR A 341 -16.97 16.30 23.27
CA THR A 341 -17.76 17.30 22.53
C THR A 341 -17.73 16.99 21.04
N ALA A 342 -18.68 17.55 20.30
CA ALA A 342 -18.75 17.30 18.86
C ALA A 342 -19.31 18.49 18.09
N VAL A 343 -18.85 18.64 16.84
CA VAL A 343 -19.36 19.61 15.87
C VAL A 343 -19.65 18.89 14.56
N VAL A 344 -20.86 19.06 14.01
CA VAL A 344 -21.23 18.51 12.71
C VAL A 344 -20.59 19.33 11.61
N ALA A 345 -19.93 18.67 10.65
CA ALA A 345 -19.38 19.31 9.47
C ALA A 345 -20.49 20.04 8.69
N SER A 346 -20.18 21.20 8.11
CA SER A 346 -21.16 22.02 7.39
C SER A 346 -21.92 21.23 6.29
N SER A 347 -21.22 20.35 5.58
CA SER A 347 -21.79 19.47 4.55
C SER A 347 -22.71 18.37 5.10
N ALA A 348 -22.69 18.10 6.40
CA ALA A 348 -23.49 17.04 7.04
C ALA A 348 -24.66 17.55 7.87
N LYS A 349 -24.86 18.87 8.00
CA LYS A 349 -25.94 19.47 8.82
C LYS A 349 -27.34 19.06 8.36
N ALA A 350 -27.54 18.78 7.07
CA ALA A 350 -28.80 18.28 6.55
C ALA A 350 -29.04 16.78 6.84
N ILE A 351 -27.99 16.04 7.27
CA ILE A 351 -28.04 14.59 7.49
C ILE A 351 -28.16 14.27 8.98
N CYS A 352 -27.50 15.07 9.85
CA CYS A 352 -27.47 14.84 11.28
C CYS A 352 -27.27 16.14 12.06
N ARG A 353 -27.52 16.06 13.39
CA ARG A 353 -27.25 17.14 14.34
C ARG A 353 -26.73 16.57 15.65
N VAL A 354 -25.98 17.38 16.39
CA VAL A 354 -25.60 17.09 17.77
C VAL A 354 -26.61 17.72 18.71
N ILE A 355 -27.12 16.93 19.65
CA ILE A 355 -28.04 17.38 20.69
C ILE A 355 -27.49 16.91 22.03
N GLY A 356 -27.01 17.84 22.86
CA GLY A 356 -26.32 17.51 24.12
C GLY A 356 -25.17 16.54 23.86
N ALA A 357 -25.16 15.40 24.54
CA ALA A 357 -24.13 14.37 24.43
C ALA A 357 -24.42 13.30 23.38
N THR A 358 -25.27 13.60 22.37
CA THR A 358 -25.67 12.61 21.34
C THR A 358 -25.63 13.17 19.93
N VAL A 359 -25.42 12.26 18.96
CA VAL A 359 -25.61 12.49 17.51
C VAL A 359 -26.96 11.90 17.11
N LYS A 360 -27.83 12.69 16.50
CA LYS A 360 -29.12 12.27 15.99
C LYS A 360 -29.19 12.43 14.47
N GLY A 361 -29.68 11.41 13.76
CA GLY A 361 -29.94 11.47 12.32
C GLY A 361 -31.15 12.37 12.00
N ILE A 362 -31.10 13.04 10.86
CA ILE A 362 -32.19 13.82 10.27
C ILE A 362 -32.72 13.09 9.02
N LYS A 363 -31.83 12.62 8.17
CA LYS A 363 -32.16 11.79 7.00
C LYS A 363 -31.04 10.79 6.72
N LYS A 364 -31.34 9.75 5.94
CA LYS A 364 -30.36 8.74 5.50
C LYS A 364 -29.16 9.40 4.82
N GLY A 365 -27.95 8.94 5.16
CA GLY A 365 -26.69 9.45 4.59
C GLY A 365 -25.51 9.25 5.53
N THR A 366 -24.42 9.95 5.26
CA THR A 366 -23.20 9.90 6.09
C THR A 366 -23.09 11.18 6.91
N CYS A 367 -23.20 11.06 8.23
CA CYS A 367 -22.99 12.14 9.19
C CYS A 367 -21.50 12.30 9.49
N ARG A 368 -20.89 13.41 9.12
CA ARG A 368 -19.49 13.73 9.45
C ARG A 368 -19.46 14.64 10.69
N VAL A 369 -18.84 14.14 11.76
CA VAL A 369 -18.80 14.81 13.07
C VAL A 369 -17.35 14.94 13.53
N ALA A 370 -16.88 16.16 13.78
CA ALA A 370 -15.61 16.39 14.46
C ALA A 370 -15.81 16.15 15.96
N ILE A 371 -15.26 15.06 16.48
CA ILE A 371 -15.32 14.69 17.90
C ILE A 371 -14.04 15.16 18.58
N THR A 372 -14.17 15.84 19.72
CA THR A 372 -13.07 16.23 20.59
C THR A 372 -13.21 15.54 21.94
N VAL A 373 -12.19 14.79 22.33
CA VAL A 373 -12.06 14.19 23.66
C VAL A 373 -11.06 15.05 24.46
N LYS A 374 -11.48 15.56 25.60
CA LYS A 374 -10.64 16.31 26.55
C LYS A 374 -10.48 15.49 27.83
N THR A 375 -9.24 15.14 28.18
CA THR A 375 -8.91 14.40 29.41
C THR A 375 -9.05 15.30 30.64
N LYS A 376 -9.08 14.71 31.85
CA LYS A 376 -9.04 15.47 33.11
C LYS A 376 -7.80 16.38 33.26
N THR A 377 -6.67 15.93 32.64
CA THR A 377 -5.41 16.69 32.62
C THR A 377 -5.39 17.82 31.60
N GLY A 378 -6.48 18.01 30.84
CA GLY A 378 -6.60 19.06 29.83
C GLY A 378 -6.14 18.72 28.44
N ALA A 379 -5.48 17.58 28.23
CA ALA A 379 -5.08 17.09 26.86
C ALA A 379 -6.31 16.93 25.97
N LYS A 380 -6.22 17.40 24.71
CA LYS A 380 -7.31 17.35 23.73
C LYS A 380 -6.90 16.56 22.52
N THR A 381 -7.76 15.66 22.08
CA THR A 381 -7.64 14.94 20.80
C THR A 381 -8.89 15.17 20.01
N THR A 382 -8.77 15.62 18.75
CA THR A 382 -9.92 15.86 17.85
C THR A 382 -9.80 14.96 16.62
N ARG A 383 -10.91 14.32 16.23
CA ARG A 383 -10.99 13.50 15.03
C ARG A 383 -12.35 13.66 14.35
N THR A 384 -12.34 13.71 13.01
CA THR A 384 -13.58 13.64 12.23
C THR A 384 -14.00 12.18 12.06
N VAL A 385 -15.21 11.87 12.48
CA VAL A 385 -15.82 10.54 12.43
C VAL A 385 -16.99 10.56 11.44
N ALA A 386 -17.01 9.62 10.51
CA ALA A 386 -18.11 9.41 9.56
C ALA A 386 -19.05 8.35 10.14
N VAL A 387 -20.28 8.75 10.49
CA VAL A 387 -21.28 7.87 11.10
C VAL A 387 -22.40 7.63 10.08
N PRO A 388 -22.71 6.38 9.72
CA PRO A 388 -23.84 6.10 8.84
C PRO A 388 -25.16 6.42 9.56
N VAL A 389 -26.05 7.16 8.88
CA VAL A 389 -27.42 7.42 9.31
C VAL A 389 -28.35 6.58 8.47
N VAL A 390 -29.03 5.64 9.09
CA VAL A 390 -30.06 4.80 8.45
C VAL A 390 -31.46 5.39 8.63
N ALA A 391 -32.40 4.97 7.83
CA ALA A 391 -33.80 5.42 7.88
C ALA A 391 -34.48 5.05 9.20
#